data_9f351f04246f382d18a337412bb1657f
#
_entry.id   9f351f04246f382d18a337412bb1657f
#
_cell.length_a   1.000
_cell.length_b   1.000
_cell.length_c   1.000
_cell.angle_alpha   90.00
_cell.angle_beta   90.00
_cell.angle_gamma   90.00
#
_symmetry.space_group_name_H-M   'P 1'
#
loop_
_entity.id
_entity.type
_entity.pdbx_description
1 polymer ?
#
loop_
_entity_poly.entity_id
_entity_poly.type
_entity_poly.pdbx_seq_one_letter_code
_entity_poly.pdbx_strand_id
1 'polypeptide(L)'
;MTSVILTAVLVLGVIGAIFAVVLYFVAQKFKVIEDPMIDQIAEVLPGANCGGCGKAGCRSLAEAFVKQGNMEGLRCPAGGDAVNNKVAEILGCVVEASDPMVAVVRCKPDCGNNPLRNSYDGVRSCAFAHSLYGGSTGCVFGCLGLGSCADACQFDAIHMDDQTGTPVVDQDKCVACGACVKACPRGVIELRKKGNKNRRVYVECVNKEKGAVARKTCGNACIGCGKCAKACRKCVTECPTGAIKDVNFPTPAKKQEVASPQPTAASEAPKPVETPAN
;
A
#
# COMPACT_ATOMS: atom_id res chain seq x y z
N MET A 1 11.10 59.71 36.54
CA MET A 1 11.04 58.58 35.55
C MET A 1 11.78 57.36 36.03
N THR A 2 12.97 57.46 36.60
CA THR A 2 13.77 56.32 37.12
C THR A 2 13.07 55.49 38.21
N SER A 3 12.34 56.14 39.12
CA SER A 3 11.57 55.45 40.19
C SER A 3 10.44 54.58 39.63
N VAL A 4 9.71 55.03 38.61
CA VAL A 4 8.62 54.24 37.95
C VAL A 4 9.16 53.03 37.22
N ILE A 5 10.32 53.20 36.57
CA ILE A 5 10.98 52.10 35.87
C ILE A 5 11.46 51.03 36.89
N LEU A 6 12.05 51.49 37.98
CA LEU A 6 12.55 50.58 39.03
C LEU A 6 11.41 49.77 39.69
N THR A 7 10.29 50.44 39.98
CA THR A 7 9.10 49.73 40.55
C THR A 7 8.49 48.75 39.54
N ALA A 8 8.42 49.12 38.26
CA ALA A 8 7.91 48.22 37.23
C ALA A 8 8.79 46.95 37.05
N VAL A 9 10.11 47.13 37.04
CA VAL A 9 11.06 45.98 36.98
C VAL A 9 10.94 45.09 38.20
N LEU A 10 10.79 45.68 39.37
CA LEU A 10 10.63 44.90 40.62
C LEU A 10 9.33 44.11 40.64
N VAL A 11 8.21 44.71 40.24
CA VAL A 11 6.91 44.01 40.15
C VAL A 11 6.95 42.87 39.13
N LEU A 12 7.48 43.12 37.91
CA LEU A 12 7.60 42.08 36.89
C LEU A 12 8.54 40.96 37.34
N GLY A 13 9.64 41.29 38.01
CA GLY A 13 10.56 40.31 38.56
C GLY A 13 9.91 39.39 39.62
N VAL A 14 9.11 39.98 40.54
CA VAL A 14 8.39 39.22 41.55
C VAL A 14 7.34 38.30 40.91
N ILE A 15 6.58 38.81 39.95
CA ILE A 15 5.59 38.01 39.22
C ILE A 15 6.28 36.87 38.46
N GLY A 16 7.38 37.15 37.75
CA GLY A 16 8.17 36.14 37.06
C GLY A 16 8.72 35.06 37.98
N ALA A 17 9.21 35.43 39.15
CA ALA A 17 9.70 34.47 40.14
C ALA A 17 8.56 33.59 40.70
N ILE A 18 7.38 34.15 40.95
CA ILE A 18 6.24 33.35 41.39
C ILE A 18 5.84 32.33 40.30
N PHE A 19 5.74 32.73 39.03
CA PHE A 19 5.42 31.82 37.94
C PHE A 19 6.50 30.72 37.77
N ALA A 20 7.76 31.08 37.88
CA ALA A 20 8.85 30.09 37.80
C ALA A 20 8.76 29.03 38.90
N VAL A 21 8.45 29.43 40.14
CA VAL A 21 8.27 28.50 41.24
C VAL A 21 7.03 27.63 41.04
N VAL A 22 5.92 28.19 40.60
CA VAL A 22 4.71 27.42 40.29
C VAL A 22 4.97 26.41 39.20
N LEU A 23 5.60 26.81 38.07
CA LEU A 23 5.94 25.92 36.97
C LEU A 23 6.92 24.83 37.41
N TYR A 24 7.87 25.14 38.29
CA TYR A 24 8.80 24.15 38.82
C TYR A 24 8.06 23.06 39.63
N PHE A 25 7.14 23.43 40.53
CA PHE A 25 6.35 22.46 41.29
C PHE A 25 5.39 21.66 40.42
N VAL A 26 4.79 22.29 39.40
CA VAL A 26 3.93 21.60 38.43
C VAL A 26 4.75 20.60 37.64
N ALA A 27 5.91 20.98 37.13
CA ALA A 27 6.82 20.08 36.40
C ALA A 27 7.27 18.91 37.25
N GLN A 28 7.60 19.13 38.53
CA GLN A 28 7.95 18.06 39.45
C GLN A 28 6.79 17.08 39.71
N LYS A 29 5.59 17.62 39.92
CA LYS A 29 4.39 16.81 40.22
C LYS A 29 3.89 15.99 39.03
N PHE A 30 4.07 16.51 37.80
CA PHE A 30 3.67 15.86 36.57
C PHE A 30 4.85 15.21 35.81
N LYS A 31 5.98 14.99 36.49
CA LYS A 31 7.08 14.26 35.89
C LYS A 31 6.63 12.83 35.59
N VAL A 32 6.45 12.53 34.30
CA VAL A 32 6.19 11.18 33.84
C VAL A 32 7.51 10.41 33.92
N ILE A 33 7.55 9.40 34.78
CA ILE A 33 8.69 8.47 34.85
C ILE A 33 8.40 7.40 33.82
N GLU A 34 9.04 7.50 32.67
CA GLU A 34 8.98 6.46 31.65
C GLU A 34 10.02 5.37 31.96
N ASP A 35 9.68 4.14 31.64
CA ASP A 35 10.57 3.01 31.79
C ASP A 35 11.75 3.15 30.79
N PRO A 36 13.01 3.08 31.22
CA PRO A 36 14.17 3.18 30.34
C PRO A 36 14.21 2.09 29.25
N MET A 37 13.51 0.97 29.44
CA MET A 37 13.34 -0.04 28.39
C MET A 37 12.60 0.49 27.16
N ILE A 38 11.70 1.47 27.32
CA ILE A 38 10.97 2.07 26.20
C ILE A 38 11.94 2.76 25.24
N ASP A 39 12.89 3.52 25.78
CA ASP A 39 13.89 4.22 24.98
C ASP A 39 14.84 3.23 24.28
N GLN A 40 15.29 2.18 24.97
CA GLN A 40 16.12 1.14 24.37
C GLN A 40 15.44 0.43 23.22
N ILE A 41 14.15 0.08 23.37
CA ILE A 41 13.39 -0.55 22.30
C ILE A 41 13.12 0.45 21.16
N ALA A 42 12.84 1.71 21.48
CA ALA A 42 12.59 2.74 20.48
C ALA A 42 13.83 3.01 19.58
N GLU A 43 15.04 2.92 20.12
CA GLU A 43 16.29 3.05 19.38
C GLU A 43 16.55 1.88 18.42
N VAL A 44 16.12 0.67 18.79
CA VAL A 44 16.23 -0.53 17.93
C VAL A 44 15.23 -0.51 16.82
N LEU A 45 14.07 0.13 17.01
CA LEU A 45 13.03 0.23 16.01
C LEU A 45 13.44 1.17 14.84
N PRO A 46 12.99 0.91 13.60
CA PRO A 46 13.44 1.67 12.41
C PRO A 46 13.02 3.14 12.36
N GLY A 47 12.25 3.64 13.30
CA GLY A 47 11.83 5.04 13.38
C GLY A 47 10.89 5.52 12.27
N ALA A 48 10.47 4.64 11.37
CA ALA A 48 9.66 4.99 10.19
C ALA A 48 8.24 5.46 10.52
N ASN A 49 7.74 5.22 11.71
CA ASN A 49 6.38 5.58 12.17
C ASN A 49 5.26 5.20 11.18
N CYS A 50 5.44 4.13 10.41
CA CYS A 50 4.58 3.72 9.31
C CYS A 50 3.20 3.20 9.73
N GLY A 51 2.96 2.96 11.02
CA GLY A 51 1.69 2.44 11.54
C GLY A 51 1.36 1.00 11.13
N GLY A 52 2.28 0.27 10.50
CA GLY A 52 2.07 -1.12 10.05
C GLY A 52 1.87 -2.12 11.18
N CYS A 53 2.38 -1.83 12.36
CA CYS A 53 2.15 -2.60 13.59
C CYS A 53 0.80 -2.31 14.28
N GLY A 54 -0.02 -1.42 13.72
CA GLY A 54 -1.29 -0.99 14.32
C GLY A 54 -1.16 0.06 15.44
N LYS A 55 0.06 0.57 15.70
CA LYS A 55 0.31 1.65 16.66
C LYS A 55 0.58 2.97 15.94
N ALA A 56 0.40 4.10 16.64
CA ALA A 56 0.55 5.43 16.04
C ALA A 56 1.99 5.76 15.60
N GLY A 57 3.00 5.09 16.19
CA GLY A 57 4.40 5.26 15.84
C GLY A 57 5.29 4.25 16.54
N CYS A 58 6.59 4.32 16.27
CA CYS A 58 7.56 3.38 16.84
C CYS A 58 7.64 3.49 18.38
N ARG A 59 7.58 4.72 18.95
CA ARG A 59 7.56 4.90 20.40
C ARG A 59 6.33 4.27 21.04
N SER A 60 5.13 4.47 20.46
CA SER A 60 3.91 3.81 20.95
C SER A 60 3.95 2.28 20.84
N LEU A 61 4.72 1.76 19.89
CA LEU A 61 4.97 0.32 19.82
C LEU A 61 5.91 -0.14 20.94
N ALA A 62 6.98 0.61 21.22
CA ALA A 62 7.89 0.34 22.32
C ALA A 62 7.18 0.34 23.67
N GLU A 63 6.34 1.36 23.92
CA GLU A 63 5.48 1.42 25.12
C GLU A 63 4.56 0.20 25.23
N ALA A 64 3.96 -0.24 24.11
CA ALA A 64 3.08 -1.40 24.10
C ALA A 64 3.83 -2.69 24.41
N PHE A 65 5.07 -2.86 23.92
CA PHE A 65 5.92 -4.00 24.24
C PHE A 65 6.27 -4.05 25.73
N VAL A 66 6.72 -2.93 26.30
CA VAL A 66 7.09 -2.85 27.72
C VAL A 66 5.86 -3.07 28.62
N LYS A 67 4.73 -2.45 28.27
CA LYS A 67 3.48 -2.61 29.04
C LYS A 67 2.94 -4.04 29.00
N GLN A 68 3.11 -4.75 27.90
CA GLN A 68 2.64 -6.12 27.72
C GLN A 68 3.65 -7.14 28.27
N GLY A 69 4.94 -6.80 28.31
CA GLY A 69 6.03 -7.67 28.74
C GLY A 69 6.31 -8.86 27.81
N ASN A 70 5.65 -8.90 26.67
CA ASN A 70 5.83 -9.94 25.64
C ASN A 70 5.55 -9.38 24.23
N MET A 71 5.79 -10.20 23.22
CA MET A 71 5.59 -9.83 21.81
C MET A 71 4.35 -10.47 21.17
N GLU A 72 3.43 -11.06 21.95
CA GLU A 72 2.22 -11.71 21.41
C GLU A 72 1.33 -10.69 20.68
N GLY A 73 1.04 -10.95 19.41
CA GLY A 73 0.20 -10.09 18.59
C GLY A 73 0.81 -8.73 18.22
N LEU A 74 2.01 -8.41 18.73
CA LEU A 74 2.74 -7.17 18.42
C LEU A 74 4.01 -7.49 17.65
N ARG A 75 4.21 -6.81 16.53
CA ARG A 75 5.40 -6.99 15.68
C ARG A 75 5.67 -5.74 14.87
N CYS A 76 6.94 -5.47 14.62
CA CYS A 76 7.35 -4.44 13.67
C CYS A 76 7.52 -5.04 12.27
N PRO A 77 6.62 -4.80 11.30
CA PRO A 77 6.77 -5.34 9.96
C PRO A 77 7.93 -4.68 9.19
N ALA A 78 8.16 -3.38 9.42
CA ALA A 78 9.21 -2.62 8.75
C ALA A 78 10.62 -3.01 9.20
N GLY A 79 10.79 -3.41 10.46
CA GLY A 79 12.06 -3.86 11.01
C GLY A 79 12.42 -5.31 10.67
N GLY A 80 11.46 -6.08 10.16
CA GLY A 80 11.66 -7.50 9.85
C GLY A 80 12.07 -8.35 11.05
N ASP A 81 12.58 -9.56 10.80
CA ASP A 81 12.95 -10.50 11.86
C ASP A 81 14.16 -10.02 12.66
N ALA A 82 15.11 -9.32 12.04
CA ALA A 82 16.31 -8.84 12.70
C ALA A 82 16.01 -7.86 13.85
N VAL A 83 15.09 -6.91 13.62
CA VAL A 83 14.66 -5.93 14.63
C VAL A 83 13.80 -6.62 15.70
N ASN A 84 12.85 -7.46 15.28
CA ASN A 84 11.98 -8.16 16.21
C ASN A 84 12.77 -9.09 17.16
N ASN A 85 13.82 -9.75 16.67
CA ASN A 85 14.70 -10.59 17.50
C ASN A 85 15.47 -9.75 18.54
N LYS A 86 15.98 -8.57 18.16
CA LYS A 86 16.64 -7.66 19.10
C LYS A 86 15.68 -7.14 20.18
N VAL A 87 14.44 -6.80 19.79
CA VAL A 87 13.42 -6.39 20.75
C VAL A 87 13.08 -7.53 21.71
N ALA A 88 12.99 -8.76 21.22
CA ALA A 88 12.76 -9.94 22.05
C ALA A 88 13.90 -10.22 23.04
N GLU A 89 15.14 -9.99 22.61
CA GLU A 89 16.33 -10.11 23.46
C GLU A 89 16.26 -9.09 24.62
N ILE A 90 15.88 -7.84 24.36
CA ILE A 90 15.68 -6.80 25.39
C ILE A 90 14.56 -7.18 26.36
N LEU A 91 13.46 -7.73 25.84
CA LEU A 91 12.31 -8.15 26.66
C LEU A 91 12.50 -9.51 27.36
N GLY A 92 13.55 -10.27 27.00
CA GLY A 92 13.77 -11.62 27.52
C GLY A 92 12.73 -12.65 27.05
N CYS A 93 12.11 -12.45 25.87
CA CYS A 93 11.09 -13.34 25.33
C CYS A 93 11.53 -13.99 24.01
N VAL A 94 10.82 -15.05 23.59
CA VAL A 94 11.10 -15.75 22.34
C VAL A 94 10.15 -15.26 21.26
N VAL A 95 10.68 -14.93 20.07
CA VAL A 95 9.87 -14.53 18.91
C VAL A 95 9.47 -15.76 18.12
N GLU A 96 8.19 -15.92 17.86
CA GLU A 96 7.72 -16.86 16.85
C GLU A 96 8.07 -16.34 15.45
N ALA A 97 8.75 -17.18 14.66
CA ALA A 97 9.07 -16.84 13.28
C ALA A 97 7.77 -16.61 12.49
N SER A 98 7.61 -15.45 11.88
CA SER A 98 6.45 -15.18 11.04
C SER A 98 6.82 -15.29 9.56
N ASP A 99 5.87 -15.79 8.77
CA ASP A 99 6.05 -15.83 7.33
C ASP A 99 6.21 -14.39 6.76
N PRO A 100 7.24 -14.12 5.98
CA PRO A 100 7.42 -12.82 5.36
C PRO A 100 6.25 -12.51 4.43
N MET A 101 5.72 -11.30 4.52
CA MET A 101 4.60 -10.84 3.68
C MET A 101 5.06 -9.82 2.64
N VAL A 102 4.25 -9.61 1.62
CA VAL A 102 4.46 -8.58 0.60
C VAL A 102 3.11 -8.09 0.08
N ALA A 103 3.05 -6.83 -0.32
CA ALA A 103 1.89 -6.28 -0.99
C ALA A 103 1.76 -6.87 -2.41
N VAL A 104 0.56 -7.19 -2.81
CA VAL A 104 0.23 -7.63 -4.17
C VAL A 104 -0.94 -6.81 -4.69
N VAL A 105 -0.88 -6.49 -5.99
CA VAL A 105 -1.93 -5.75 -6.69
C VAL A 105 -2.86 -6.75 -7.36
N ARG A 106 -4.13 -6.65 -7.06
CA ARG A 106 -5.19 -7.53 -7.59
C ARG A 106 -5.99 -6.84 -8.69
N CYS A 107 -5.29 -6.20 -9.60
CA CYS A 107 -5.85 -5.68 -10.84
C CYS A 107 -4.79 -5.86 -11.91
N LYS A 108 -5.09 -6.66 -12.93
CA LYS A 108 -4.13 -6.90 -14.00
C LYS A 108 -3.94 -5.62 -14.81
N PRO A 109 -2.68 -5.18 -14.97
CA PRO A 109 -2.37 -3.98 -15.74
C PRO A 109 -2.60 -4.25 -17.23
N ASP A 110 -3.72 -3.78 -17.73
CA ASP A 110 -4.00 -3.82 -19.16
C ASP A 110 -5.11 -2.79 -19.45
N CYS A 111 -4.69 -1.55 -19.73
CA CYS A 111 -5.60 -0.45 -20.02
C CYS A 111 -6.51 -0.74 -21.24
N GLY A 112 -6.07 -1.56 -22.19
CA GLY A 112 -6.84 -1.97 -23.35
C GLY A 112 -8.06 -2.83 -22.99
N ASN A 113 -8.00 -3.55 -21.88
CA ASN A 113 -9.08 -4.44 -21.42
C ASN A 113 -10.05 -3.81 -20.41
N ASN A 114 -9.77 -2.58 -19.94
CA ASN A 114 -10.64 -1.84 -19.03
C ASN A 114 -10.87 -0.42 -19.56
N PRO A 115 -11.79 -0.23 -20.51
CA PRO A 115 -11.99 1.06 -21.19
C PRO A 115 -12.41 2.14 -20.18
N LEU A 116 -11.88 3.35 -20.41
CA LEU A 116 -12.31 4.54 -19.69
C LEU A 116 -13.75 4.89 -20.11
N ARG A 117 -14.62 5.13 -19.14
CA ARG A 117 -15.99 5.60 -19.36
C ARG A 117 -16.08 7.11 -19.34
N ASN A 118 -15.28 7.75 -18.49
CA ASN A 118 -15.31 9.17 -18.26
C ASN A 118 -13.88 9.72 -18.19
N SER A 119 -13.69 10.98 -18.57
CA SER A 119 -12.49 11.73 -18.26
C SER A 119 -12.60 12.25 -16.83
N TYR A 120 -11.58 12.06 -16.02
CA TYR A 120 -11.48 12.61 -14.67
C TYR A 120 -10.45 13.73 -14.68
N ASP A 121 -10.93 14.96 -14.49
CA ASP A 121 -10.11 16.18 -14.40
C ASP A 121 -10.28 16.79 -13.00
N GLY A 122 -9.79 16.08 -12.00
CA GLY A 122 -9.89 16.48 -10.59
C GLY A 122 -8.61 16.22 -9.83
N VAL A 123 -8.69 16.36 -8.51
CA VAL A 123 -7.56 16.10 -7.60
C VAL A 123 -7.03 14.67 -7.81
N ARG A 124 -5.73 14.51 -8.00
CA ARG A 124 -5.07 13.20 -8.15
C ARG A 124 -5.08 12.42 -6.84
N SER A 125 -6.26 11.97 -6.46
CA SER A 125 -6.46 11.14 -5.26
C SER A 125 -7.51 10.07 -5.54
N CYS A 126 -7.14 8.81 -5.26
CA CYS A 126 -8.04 7.68 -5.43
C CYS A 126 -9.28 7.79 -4.53
N ALA A 127 -9.14 8.34 -3.32
CA ALA A 127 -10.25 8.51 -2.40
C ALA A 127 -11.30 9.48 -2.94
N PHE A 128 -10.88 10.63 -3.46
CA PHE A 128 -11.79 11.62 -4.06
C PHE A 128 -12.46 11.08 -5.32
N ALA A 129 -11.70 10.49 -6.24
CA ALA A 129 -12.26 9.93 -7.46
C ALA A 129 -13.24 8.79 -7.18
N HIS A 130 -12.97 7.98 -6.17
CA HIS A 130 -13.87 6.91 -5.74
C HIS A 130 -15.19 7.44 -5.18
N SER A 131 -15.14 8.48 -4.33
CA SER A 131 -16.34 9.05 -3.68
C SER A 131 -17.24 9.82 -4.63
N LEU A 132 -16.68 10.51 -5.63
CA LEU A 132 -17.43 11.38 -6.54
C LEU A 132 -18.10 10.62 -7.69
N TYR A 133 -17.36 9.71 -8.35
CA TYR A 133 -17.80 9.09 -9.61
C TYR A 133 -17.69 7.57 -9.64
N GLY A 134 -17.19 6.94 -8.58
CA GLY A 134 -16.78 5.54 -8.67
C GLY A 134 -15.65 5.31 -9.68
N GLY A 135 -14.95 6.38 -10.12
CA GLY A 135 -13.78 6.37 -10.99
C GLY A 135 -14.07 6.44 -12.49
N SER A 136 -13.00 6.73 -13.25
CA SER A 136 -13.05 6.88 -14.71
C SER A 136 -13.09 5.56 -15.47
N THR A 137 -12.70 4.45 -14.84
CA THR A 137 -12.61 3.13 -15.48
C THR A 137 -13.96 2.43 -15.53
N GLY A 138 -14.16 1.60 -16.55
CA GLY A 138 -15.37 0.80 -16.72
C GLY A 138 -15.64 -0.17 -15.57
N CYS A 139 -14.59 -0.70 -14.95
CA CYS A 139 -14.69 -1.59 -13.80
C CYS A 139 -14.76 -0.81 -12.49
N VAL A 140 -15.89 -0.86 -11.79
CA VAL A 140 -16.08 -0.19 -10.49
C VAL A 140 -15.21 -0.74 -9.36
N PHE A 141 -14.63 -1.91 -9.54
CA PHE A 141 -13.74 -2.57 -8.58
C PHE A 141 -12.25 -2.41 -8.92
N GLY A 142 -11.93 -2.07 -10.16
CA GLY A 142 -10.55 -2.01 -10.65
C GLY A 142 -9.74 -0.83 -10.12
N CYS A 143 -8.45 -0.84 -10.38
CA CYS A 143 -7.55 0.27 -10.03
C CYS A 143 -7.98 1.57 -10.70
N LEU A 144 -7.87 2.69 -9.99
CA LEU A 144 -8.17 4.03 -10.49
C LEU A 144 -6.99 4.70 -11.19
N GLY A 145 -5.78 4.20 -10.97
CA GLY A 145 -4.57 4.71 -11.63
C GLY A 145 -4.06 6.06 -11.11
N LEU A 146 -4.59 6.60 -9.99
CA LEU A 146 -4.25 7.95 -9.52
C LEU A 146 -3.06 8.00 -8.53
N GLY A 147 -2.46 6.86 -8.18
CA GLY A 147 -1.18 6.81 -7.47
C GLY A 147 -1.23 6.97 -5.95
N SER A 148 -2.39 7.11 -5.28
CA SER A 148 -2.46 7.29 -3.82
C SER A 148 -1.77 6.18 -3.01
N CYS A 149 -1.62 4.97 -3.56
CA CYS A 149 -0.88 3.89 -2.92
C CYS A 149 0.64 4.06 -3.02
N ALA A 150 1.13 4.69 -4.10
CA ALA A 150 2.53 5.05 -4.27
C ALA A 150 2.90 6.21 -3.34
N ASP A 151 2.06 7.25 -3.27
CA ASP A 151 2.24 8.41 -2.38
C ASP A 151 2.25 7.99 -0.90
N ALA A 152 1.48 6.97 -0.53
CA ALA A 152 1.45 6.44 0.84
C ALA A 152 2.63 5.53 1.19
N CYS A 153 3.49 5.18 0.22
CA CYS A 153 4.60 4.27 0.43
C CYS A 153 5.85 5.02 0.88
N GLN A 154 6.20 4.90 2.17
CA GLN A 154 7.41 5.52 2.73
C GLN A 154 8.71 4.77 2.37
N PHE A 155 8.61 3.60 1.76
CA PHE A 155 9.75 2.72 1.46
C PHE A 155 10.09 2.69 -0.03
N ASP A 156 9.45 3.55 -0.83
CA ASP A 156 9.62 3.57 -2.30
C ASP A 156 9.51 2.18 -2.94
N ALA A 157 8.60 1.37 -2.40
CA ALA A 157 8.35 0.00 -2.86
C ALA A 157 7.19 -0.10 -3.84
N ILE A 158 6.49 1.00 -4.14
CA ILE A 158 5.38 1.05 -5.09
C ILE A 158 5.56 2.25 -5.99
N HIS A 159 5.54 2.01 -7.29
CA HIS A 159 5.53 3.04 -8.31
C HIS A 159 4.39 2.80 -9.30
N MET A 160 3.95 3.84 -9.97
CA MET A 160 2.96 3.73 -11.04
C MET A 160 3.70 3.40 -12.35
N ASP A 161 3.21 2.41 -13.06
CA ASP A 161 3.70 2.09 -14.40
C ASP A 161 3.02 3.01 -15.41
N ASP A 162 3.78 3.80 -16.13
CA ASP A 162 3.28 4.79 -17.10
C ASP A 162 2.56 4.15 -18.29
N GLN A 163 2.91 2.90 -18.64
CA GLN A 163 2.28 2.20 -19.76
C GLN A 163 0.92 1.63 -19.40
N THR A 164 0.80 1.08 -18.20
CA THR A 164 -0.40 0.37 -17.77
C THR A 164 -1.28 1.21 -16.86
N GLY A 165 -0.77 2.32 -16.31
CA GLY A 165 -1.48 3.16 -15.35
C GLY A 165 -1.81 2.45 -14.03
N THR A 166 -1.13 1.35 -13.73
CA THR A 166 -1.37 0.56 -12.51
C THR A 166 -0.15 0.50 -11.63
N PRO A 167 -0.32 0.33 -10.29
CA PRO A 167 0.82 0.25 -9.39
C PRO A 167 1.58 -1.06 -9.55
N VAL A 168 2.89 -0.97 -9.57
CA VAL A 168 3.83 -2.09 -9.52
C VAL A 168 4.54 -2.09 -8.18
N VAL A 169 4.66 -3.26 -7.55
CA VAL A 169 5.28 -3.43 -6.24
C VAL A 169 6.66 -4.05 -6.40
N ASP A 170 7.68 -3.35 -5.93
CA ASP A 170 9.01 -3.90 -5.72
C ASP A 170 8.99 -4.80 -4.48
N GLN A 171 9.25 -6.09 -4.71
CA GLN A 171 9.13 -7.11 -3.66
C GLN A 171 10.29 -7.09 -2.68
N ASP A 172 11.44 -6.55 -3.08
CA ASP A 172 12.65 -6.51 -2.27
C ASP A 172 12.62 -5.29 -1.33
N LYS A 173 12.06 -4.17 -1.80
CA LYS A 173 11.85 -2.97 -0.97
C LYS A 173 10.61 -3.06 -0.08
N CYS A 174 9.65 -3.93 -0.41
CA CYS A 174 8.37 -3.98 0.31
C CYS A 174 8.51 -4.64 1.69
N VAL A 175 8.27 -3.86 2.73
CA VAL A 175 8.29 -4.30 4.15
C VAL A 175 6.92 -4.72 4.67
N ALA A 176 5.90 -4.82 3.82
CA ALA A 176 4.54 -5.24 4.19
C ALA A 176 3.86 -4.39 5.29
N CYS A 177 4.18 -3.10 5.38
CA CYS A 177 3.60 -2.21 6.39
C CYS A 177 2.08 -1.96 6.23
N GLY A 178 1.51 -2.24 5.05
CA GLY A 178 0.07 -2.12 4.79
C GLY A 178 -0.43 -0.69 4.53
N ALA A 179 0.43 0.33 4.46
CA ALA A 179 0.03 1.71 4.17
C ALA A 179 -0.71 1.82 2.83
N CYS A 180 -0.21 1.16 1.78
CA CYS A 180 -0.82 1.09 0.47
C CYS A 180 -2.19 0.38 0.46
N VAL A 181 -2.38 -0.62 1.33
CA VAL A 181 -3.67 -1.32 1.49
C VAL A 181 -4.72 -0.36 2.08
N LYS A 182 -4.33 0.41 3.10
CA LYS A 182 -5.21 1.42 3.73
C LYS A 182 -5.52 2.59 2.80
N ALA A 183 -4.56 3.00 1.97
CA ALA A 183 -4.72 4.10 1.02
C ALA A 183 -5.61 3.74 -0.18
N CYS A 184 -5.85 2.45 -0.45
CA CYS A 184 -6.64 2.02 -1.60
C CYS A 184 -8.13 1.93 -1.26
N PRO A 185 -8.99 2.85 -1.75
CA PRO A 185 -10.43 2.84 -1.43
C PRO A 185 -11.18 1.66 -2.05
N ARG A 186 -10.59 1.00 -3.05
CA ARG A 186 -11.17 -0.16 -3.76
C ARG A 186 -10.66 -1.51 -3.28
N GLY A 187 -9.72 -1.53 -2.32
CA GLY A 187 -9.15 -2.77 -1.80
C GLY A 187 -8.45 -3.63 -2.87
N VAL A 188 -7.84 -2.97 -3.86
CA VAL A 188 -7.12 -3.67 -4.95
C VAL A 188 -5.79 -4.23 -4.48
N ILE A 189 -5.26 -3.72 -3.36
CA ILE A 189 -3.98 -4.14 -2.80
C ILE A 189 -4.22 -4.95 -1.54
N GLU A 190 -3.56 -6.08 -1.42
CA GLU A 190 -3.59 -6.92 -0.22
C GLU A 190 -2.19 -7.40 0.16
N LEU A 191 -2.01 -7.77 1.43
CA LEU A 191 -0.77 -8.40 1.90
C LEU A 191 -0.89 -9.91 1.75
N ARG A 192 0.13 -10.54 1.16
CA ARG A 192 0.23 -12.00 1.01
C ARG A 192 1.57 -12.52 1.49
N LYS A 193 1.57 -13.75 2.00
CA LYS A 193 2.80 -14.47 2.38
C LYS A 193 3.69 -14.66 1.16
N LYS A 194 4.99 -14.44 1.32
CA LYS A 194 5.97 -14.62 0.22
C LYS A 194 6.08 -16.10 -0.20
N GLY A 195 5.75 -17.05 0.66
CA GLY A 195 5.88 -18.47 0.39
C GLY A 195 7.32 -18.93 0.18
N ASN A 196 7.54 -20.24 0.07
CA ASN A 196 8.87 -20.81 -0.20
C ASN A 196 9.45 -20.29 -1.52
N LYS A 197 10.67 -19.77 -1.52
CA LYS A 197 11.34 -19.17 -2.70
C LYS A 197 10.55 -18.03 -3.33
N ASN A 198 9.82 -17.24 -2.52
CA ASN A 198 8.93 -16.17 -2.97
C ASN A 198 7.84 -16.62 -3.97
N ARG A 199 7.46 -17.90 -3.96
CA ARG A 199 6.44 -18.46 -4.87
C ARG A 199 5.04 -18.18 -4.33
N ARG A 200 4.18 -17.63 -5.18
CA ARG A 200 2.76 -17.42 -4.87
C ARG A 200 1.91 -17.42 -6.12
N VAL A 201 0.67 -17.84 -5.95
CA VAL A 201 -0.36 -17.80 -6.98
C VAL A 201 -1.56 -17.05 -6.41
N TYR A 202 -2.08 -16.10 -7.16
CA TYR A 202 -3.25 -15.35 -6.75
C TYR A 202 -4.05 -14.85 -7.94
N VAL A 203 -5.32 -14.50 -7.67
CA VAL A 203 -6.21 -13.93 -8.67
C VAL A 203 -5.99 -12.42 -8.73
N GLU A 204 -5.55 -11.91 -9.88
CA GLU A 204 -5.36 -10.48 -10.14
C GLU A 204 -6.69 -9.81 -10.50
N CYS A 205 -7.72 -10.04 -9.71
CA CYS A 205 -9.03 -9.43 -9.90
C CYS A 205 -9.79 -9.39 -8.58
N VAL A 206 -10.39 -8.24 -8.28
CA VAL A 206 -11.26 -8.02 -7.10
C VAL A 206 -12.73 -7.84 -7.50
N ASN A 207 -13.07 -8.00 -8.77
CA ASN A 207 -14.43 -7.84 -9.28
C ASN A 207 -15.37 -8.87 -8.61
N LYS A 208 -16.52 -8.40 -8.12
CA LYS A 208 -17.54 -9.19 -7.43
C LYS A 208 -18.81 -9.39 -8.26
N GLU A 209 -18.83 -8.85 -9.47
CA GLU A 209 -19.99 -8.97 -10.37
C GLU A 209 -20.11 -10.39 -10.95
N LYS A 210 -21.31 -10.72 -11.43
CA LYS A 210 -21.55 -11.98 -12.15
C LYS A 210 -20.67 -12.05 -13.40
N GLY A 211 -20.13 -13.24 -13.71
CA GLY A 211 -19.12 -13.43 -14.73
C GLY A 211 -19.44 -12.81 -16.11
N ALA A 212 -20.72 -12.84 -16.53
CA ALA A 212 -21.15 -12.22 -17.79
C ALA A 212 -21.00 -10.70 -17.79
N VAL A 213 -21.33 -10.04 -16.67
CA VAL A 213 -21.20 -8.57 -16.49
C VAL A 213 -19.73 -8.21 -16.35
N ALA A 214 -18.99 -8.94 -15.52
CA ALA A 214 -17.55 -8.72 -15.30
C ALA A 214 -16.77 -8.78 -16.62
N ARG A 215 -17.09 -9.74 -17.51
CA ARG A 215 -16.42 -9.90 -18.81
C ARG A 215 -16.75 -8.78 -19.80
N LYS A 216 -17.95 -8.23 -19.74
CA LYS A 216 -18.31 -7.04 -20.56
C LYS A 216 -17.55 -5.80 -20.14
N THR A 217 -17.25 -5.71 -18.84
CA THR A 217 -16.60 -4.55 -18.24
C THR A 217 -15.07 -4.58 -18.38
N CYS A 218 -14.46 -5.77 -18.27
CA CYS A 218 -13.02 -5.96 -18.35
C CYS A 218 -12.68 -7.33 -18.92
N GLY A 219 -11.88 -7.38 -19.99
CA GLY A 219 -11.50 -8.63 -20.67
C GLY A 219 -10.72 -9.60 -19.79
N ASN A 220 -9.95 -9.08 -18.82
CA ASN A 220 -9.19 -9.86 -17.86
C ASN A 220 -9.92 -10.14 -16.54
N ALA A 221 -11.22 -9.79 -16.45
CA ALA A 221 -11.97 -9.98 -15.22
C ALA A 221 -12.09 -11.46 -14.82
N CYS A 222 -12.00 -11.72 -13.54
CA CYS A 222 -12.35 -13.03 -13.00
C CYS A 222 -13.87 -13.26 -13.14
N ILE A 223 -14.27 -14.28 -13.88
CA ILE A 223 -15.68 -14.62 -14.11
C ILE A 223 -16.27 -15.55 -13.05
N GLY A 224 -15.51 -15.91 -12.02
CA GLY A 224 -15.97 -16.79 -10.94
C GLY A 224 -16.27 -18.22 -11.38
N CYS A 225 -15.66 -18.72 -12.46
CA CYS A 225 -15.95 -20.04 -13.03
C CYS A 225 -15.49 -21.24 -12.13
N GLY A 226 -14.72 -21.00 -11.08
CA GLY A 226 -14.26 -22.02 -10.14
C GLY A 226 -13.23 -23.02 -10.69
N LYS A 227 -12.80 -22.91 -11.95
CA LYS A 227 -11.81 -23.82 -12.55
C LYS A 227 -10.48 -23.83 -11.79
N CYS A 228 -10.02 -22.67 -11.30
CA CYS A 228 -8.81 -22.56 -10.51
C CYS A 228 -8.83 -23.36 -9.19
N ALA A 229 -9.99 -23.45 -8.55
CA ALA A 229 -10.15 -24.24 -7.31
C ALA A 229 -10.10 -25.74 -7.56
N LYS A 230 -10.50 -26.19 -8.76
CA LYS A 230 -10.52 -27.59 -9.18
C LYS A 230 -9.20 -28.06 -9.79
N ALA A 231 -8.46 -27.15 -10.41
CA ALA A 231 -7.22 -27.45 -11.14
C ALA A 231 -5.99 -27.26 -10.24
N CYS A 232 -5.71 -28.20 -9.34
CA CYS A 232 -4.53 -28.15 -8.48
C CYS A 232 -3.25 -28.05 -9.35
N ARG A 233 -2.44 -26.98 -9.12
CA ARG A 233 -1.20 -26.66 -9.85
C ARG A 233 -1.34 -26.26 -11.33
N LYS A 234 -2.54 -26.31 -11.91
CA LYS A 234 -2.82 -25.89 -13.30
C LYS A 234 -3.73 -24.66 -13.37
N CYS A 235 -3.94 -23.98 -12.24
CA CYS A 235 -4.87 -22.85 -12.15
C CYS A 235 -4.55 -21.71 -13.12
N VAL A 236 -3.27 -21.46 -13.42
CA VAL A 236 -2.84 -20.39 -14.33
C VAL A 236 -3.20 -20.74 -15.79
N THR A 237 -2.92 -21.97 -16.21
CA THR A 237 -3.18 -22.46 -17.57
C THR A 237 -4.66 -22.70 -17.85
N GLU A 238 -5.43 -23.09 -16.83
CA GLU A 238 -6.86 -23.38 -16.93
C GLU A 238 -7.76 -22.14 -16.81
N CYS A 239 -7.20 -20.97 -16.48
CA CYS A 239 -7.97 -19.74 -16.34
C CYS A 239 -8.38 -19.16 -17.71
N PRO A 240 -9.70 -19.13 -18.04
CA PRO A 240 -10.16 -18.70 -19.38
C PRO A 240 -9.96 -17.21 -19.65
N THR A 241 -9.77 -16.40 -18.62
CA THR A 241 -9.57 -14.95 -18.73
C THR A 241 -8.14 -14.52 -18.38
N GLY A 242 -7.26 -15.47 -18.03
CA GLY A 242 -5.90 -15.17 -17.60
C GLY A 242 -5.81 -14.28 -16.35
N ALA A 243 -6.84 -14.28 -15.51
CA ALA A 243 -6.91 -13.46 -14.31
C ALA A 243 -6.07 -13.99 -13.14
N ILE A 244 -5.24 -15.01 -13.35
CA ILE A 244 -4.40 -15.61 -12.31
C ILE A 244 -2.94 -15.31 -12.63
N LYS A 245 -2.22 -14.83 -11.62
CA LYS A 245 -0.78 -14.59 -11.68
C LYS A 245 -0.04 -15.60 -10.82
N ASP A 246 1.01 -16.14 -11.39
CA ASP A 246 2.05 -16.89 -10.70
C ASP A 246 3.32 -16.03 -10.60
N VAL A 247 3.98 -16.11 -9.48
CA VAL A 247 5.22 -15.39 -9.22
C VAL A 247 6.29 -16.39 -8.82
N ASN A 248 7.45 -16.29 -9.47
CA ASN A 248 8.64 -17.13 -9.22
C ASN A 248 8.41 -18.64 -9.38
N PHE A 249 7.45 -19.05 -10.19
CA PHE A 249 7.35 -20.43 -10.64
C PHE A 249 8.21 -20.63 -11.90
N PRO A 250 8.88 -21.80 -12.06
CA PRO A 250 9.54 -22.12 -13.30
C PRO A 250 8.50 -22.13 -14.42
N THR A 251 8.72 -21.32 -15.44
CA THR A 251 7.84 -21.24 -16.61
C THR A 251 7.78 -22.63 -17.25
N PRO A 252 6.62 -23.27 -17.36
CA PRO A 252 6.51 -24.47 -18.20
C PRO A 252 6.90 -24.05 -19.62
N ALA A 253 7.75 -24.84 -20.29
CA ALA A 253 8.17 -24.57 -21.66
C ALA A 253 6.92 -24.24 -22.49
N LYS A 254 6.85 -23.03 -23.04
CA LYS A 254 5.75 -22.61 -23.90
C LYS A 254 5.70 -23.56 -25.09
N LYS A 255 4.61 -24.33 -25.21
CA LYS A 255 4.21 -24.85 -26.51
C LYS A 255 4.07 -23.62 -27.40
N GLN A 256 4.86 -23.58 -28.46
CA GLN A 256 4.79 -22.53 -29.47
C GLN A 256 3.33 -22.46 -29.96
N GLU A 257 2.68 -21.38 -29.63
CA GLU A 257 1.39 -21.04 -30.21
C GLU A 257 1.65 -20.66 -31.65
N VAL A 258 1.15 -21.48 -32.53
CA VAL A 258 1.15 -21.23 -33.98
C VAL A 258 0.49 -19.88 -34.20
N ALA A 259 1.26 -18.96 -34.76
CA ALA A 259 0.82 -17.64 -35.12
C ALA A 259 -0.44 -17.74 -36.01
N SER A 260 -1.55 -17.19 -35.55
CA SER A 260 -2.72 -16.96 -36.37
C SER A 260 -2.36 -15.98 -37.49
N PRO A 261 -2.73 -16.24 -38.75
CA PRO A 261 -2.40 -15.34 -39.86
C PRO A 261 -3.08 -13.99 -39.65
N GLN A 262 -2.26 -12.94 -39.74
CA GLN A 262 -2.76 -11.56 -39.77
C GLN A 262 -3.69 -11.38 -40.98
N PRO A 263 -4.84 -10.74 -40.85
CA PRO A 263 -5.61 -10.30 -42.01
C PRO A 263 -4.81 -9.22 -42.73
N THR A 264 -4.47 -9.50 -43.99
CA THR A 264 -3.87 -8.56 -44.92
C THR A 264 -4.78 -7.35 -45.07
N ALA A 265 -4.27 -6.18 -44.67
CA ALA A 265 -4.93 -4.91 -44.93
C ALA A 265 -4.93 -4.66 -46.45
N ALA A 266 -6.12 -4.68 -47.03
CA ALA A 266 -6.33 -4.17 -48.35
C ALA A 266 -6.22 -2.65 -48.33
N SER A 267 -5.25 -2.15 -49.03
CA SER A 267 -5.05 -0.77 -49.43
C SER A 267 -6.14 -0.31 -50.33
N GLU A 268 -6.84 0.77 -50.04
CA GLU A 268 -7.28 1.71 -51.07
C GLU A 268 -7.62 3.06 -50.40
N ALA A 269 -6.77 4.04 -50.72
CA ALA A 269 -6.99 5.44 -50.38
C ALA A 269 -7.94 6.07 -51.44
N PRO A 270 -8.95 6.86 -51.05
CA PRO A 270 -9.71 7.63 -52.01
C PRO A 270 -8.93 8.86 -52.50
N LYS A 271 -8.93 9.07 -53.81
CA LYS A 271 -8.34 10.22 -54.51
C LYS A 271 -9.08 11.52 -54.13
N PRO A 272 -8.36 12.66 -54.11
CA PRO A 272 -8.99 13.97 -53.85
C PRO A 272 -9.82 14.39 -55.06
N VAL A 273 -11.04 14.89 -54.78
CA VAL A 273 -11.95 15.52 -55.73
C VAL A 273 -11.45 16.93 -56.00
N GLU A 274 -11.11 17.22 -57.23
CA GLU A 274 -10.84 18.58 -57.73
C GLU A 274 -12.20 19.35 -57.83
N THR A 275 -12.26 20.50 -57.21
CA THR A 275 -13.35 21.48 -57.42
C THR A 275 -13.01 22.35 -58.64
N PRO A 276 -13.92 22.51 -59.60
CA PRO A 276 -13.73 23.44 -60.69
C PRO A 276 -14.02 24.88 -60.21
N ALA A 277 -13.13 25.78 -60.65
CA ALA A 277 -13.30 27.22 -60.55
C ALA A 277 -14.47 27.72 -61.39
N ASN A 278 -15.30 28.57 -60.81
CA ASN A 278 -15.95 29.70 -61.46
C ASN A 278 -16.30 30.76 -60.41
#